data_38e8585aa0226d311ab84d34b9642c6d
#
_entry.id   38e8585aa0226d311ab84d34b9642c6d
#
_cell.length_a   1.000
_cell.length_b   1.000
_cell.length_c   1.000
_cell.angle_alpha   90.00
_cell.angle_beta   90.00
_cell.angle_gamma   90.00
#
_symmetry.space_group_name_H-M   'P 1'
#
loop_
_entity.id
_entity.type
_entity.pdbx_description
1 polymer ?
#
loop_
_entity_poly.entity_id
_entity_poly.type
_entity_poly.pdbx_seq_one_letter_code
_entity_poly.pdbx_strand_id
1 'polypeptide(L)'
;MSSTLFLQSDTNNPYLIYKTMLEKHPVYWDETNKIWAIYSYEDCISILKNPKAQIPAINPNNEQKLNQYSLEIFNNLARLSNGIQHDIAREIAMSLFSNINSVDINYIISQLIKNDLAENKIDWVNSVCKRLPILVLLKSFGFEENDCDFISDKIEFFTKIMLPNKTKEQVKLINDYSKQFYSIVEKHLFSLAFYKPLLSKISEKHNIQFDEIIPIVVSNLIGLCIQSFDAGRGILSNSFLQIVQNKNISDKITIEKMVIETLRFDPPIHNTRRIATEDFLIGENLIKKNDAILIILASANRDSVKFDNALNFDMERNNNNENLTFGIGSHMCLAKYFSIHLATEALSFLFDQFKTITLLENNIQYEQMINARLPKTMWISLQ
;
A
#
# COMPACT_ATOMS: atom_id res chain seq x y z
N MET A 1 15.89 15.92 20.20
CA MET A 1 15.43 15.74 18.79
C MET A 1 14.12 14.96 18.84
N SER A 2 13.19 15.23 17.95
CA SER A 2 11.97 14.42 17.85
C SER A 2 12.34 13.00 17.42
N SER A 3 11.66 11.98 17.95
CA SER A 3 11.84 10.58 17.52
C SER A 3 11.62 10.45 16.02
N THR A 4 12.41 9.63 15.34
CA THR A 4 12.20 9.27 13.92
C THR A 4 10.96 8.42 13.71
N LEU A 5 10.53 7.74 14.77
CA LEU A 5 9.30 6.94 14.81
C LEU A 5 8.23 7.71 15.58
N PHE A 6 7.21 8.15 14.89
CA PHE A 6 6.04 8.81 15.46
C PHE A 6 4.76 8.34 14.78
N LEU A 7 3.64 8.42 15.48
CA LEU A 7 2.34 8.14 14.88
C LEU A 7 1.92 9.31 13.97
N GLN A 8 1.42 8.99 12.79
CA GLN A 8 0.94 10.02 11.84
C GLN A 8 -0.28 10.79 12.39
N SER A 9 -1.01 10.21 13.33
CA SER A 9 -2.08 10.87 14.08
C SER A 9 -1.61 11.96 15.03
N ASP A 10 -0.35 11.90 15.49
CA ASP A 10 0.16 12.77 16.56
C ASP A 10 0.73 14.09 16.01
N THR A 11 0.73 14.27 14.70
CA THR A 11 1.20 15.50 14.06
C THR A 11 0.23 16.00 12.98
N ASN A 12 -0.04 17.29 13.02
CA ASN A 12 -0.83 17.93 11.97
C ASN A 12 -0.07 18.00 10.63
N ASN A 13 1.26 18.16 10.70
CA ASN A 13 2.10 18.27 9.51
C ASN A 13 3.46 17.56 9.69
N PRO A 14 3.57 16.27 9.31
CA PRO A 14 4.81 15.51 9.40
C PRO A 14 5.91 16.06 8.49
N TYR A 15 5.55 16.77 7.44
CA TYR A 15 6.49 17.29 6.46
C TYR A 15 7.43 18.36 6.99
N LEU A 16 7.06 19.07 8.07
CA LEU A 16 7.95 20.00 8.75
C LEU A 16 9.10 19.25 9.45
N ILE A 17 8.79 18.08 10.02
CA ILE A 17 9.79 17.20 10.63
C ILE A 17 10.71 16.67 9.53
N TYR A 18 10.14 16.13 8.46
CA TYR A 18 10.90 15.56 7.34
C TYR A 18 11.82 16.59 6.69
N LYS A 19 11.32 17.81 6.44
CA LYS A 19 12.12 18.92 5.91
C LYS A 19 13.34 19.21 6.80
N THR A 20 13.11 19.34 8.11
CA THR A 20 14.18 19.63 9.06
C THR A 20 15.25 18.53 9.06
N MET A 21 14.82 17.27 9.00
CA MET A 21 15.75 16.13 8.98
C MET A 21 16.51 16.03 7.64
N LEU A 22 15.81 16.24 6.53
CA LEU A 22 16.41 16.25 5.19
C LEU A 22 17.50 17.32 5.07
N GLU A 23 17.27 18.51 5.60
CA GLU A 23 18.22 19.63 5.55
C GLU A 23 19.42 19.45 6.48
N LYS A 24 19.24 18.84 7.65
CA LYS A 24 20.28 18.77 8.70
C LYS A 24 20.93 17.40 8.83
N HIS A 25 20.17 16.34 8.62
CA HIS A 25 20.56 14.95 8.90
C HIS A 25 19.93 14.00 7.88
N PRO A 26 20.28 14.07 6.58
CA PRO A 26 19.64 13.25 5.53
C PRO A 26 19.82 11.74 5.75
N VAL A 27 20.90 11.34 6.43
CA VAL A 27 21.14 9.99 6.97
C VAL A 27 21.37 10.14 8.47
N TYR A 28 20.49 9.60 9.28
CA TYR A 28 20.46 9.82 10.72
C TYR A 28 20.38 8.51 11.51
N TRP A 29 21.29 8.33 12.48
CA TRP A 29 21.18 7.26 13.46
C TRP A 29 20.33 7.70 14.65
N ASP A 30 19.18 7.07 14.82
CA ASP A 30 18.31 7.28 15.99
C ASP A 30 18.75 6.34 17.12
N GLU A 31 19.54 6.90 18.04
CA GLU A 31 20.08 6.17 19.18
C GLU A 31 18.99 5.59 20.10
N THR A 32 17.83 6.25 20.20
CA THR A 32 16.71 5.82 21.04
C THR A 32 16.03 4.58 20.45
N ASN A 33 15.78 4.60 19.15
CA ASN A 33 15.07 3.51 18.46
C ASN A 33 16.02 2.48 17.85
N LYS A 34 17.34 2.71 17.93
CA LYS A 34 18.37 1.84 17.32
C LYS A 34 18.10 1.58 15.83
N ILE A 35 17.85 2.64 15.07
CA ILE A 35 17.47 2.56 13.66
C ILE A 35 18.12 3.70 12.86
N TRP A 36 18.60 3.39 11.67
CA TRP A 36 18.98 4.41 10.70
C TRP A 36 17.74 4.96 10.02
N ALA A 37 17.59 6.28 9.96
CA ALA A 37 16.51 6.95 9.22
C ALA A 37 17.08 7.68 8.02
N ILE A 38 16.54 7.43 6.84
CA ILE A 38 17.03 7.90 5.55
C ILE A 38 15.98 8.82 4.94
N TYR A 39 16.36 10.07 4.71
CA TYR A 39 15.43 11.14 4.28
C TYR A 39 15.67 11.62 2.86
N SER A 40 16.92 11.61 2.34
CA SER A 40 17.24 12.11 1.01
C SER A 40 16.78 11.16 -0.10
N TYR A 41 16.49 11.71 -1.27
CA TYR A 41 16.03 10.94 -2.43
C TYR A 41 17.07 9.93 -2.90
N GLU A 42 18.33 10.36 -3.07
CA GLU A 42 19.41 9.52 -3.61
C GLU A 42 19.79 8.40 -2.62
N ASP A 43 19.87 8.70 -1.31
CA ASP A 43 20.18 7.68 -0.31
C ASP A 43 19.04 6.67 -0.18
N CYS A 44 17.77 7.10 -0.28
CA CYS A 44 16.62 6.20 -0.33
C CYS A 44 16.71 5.24 -1.52
N ILE A 45 17.03 5.73 -2.73
CA ILE A 45 17.23 4.90 -3.92
C ILE A 45 18.39 3.93 -3.71
N SER A 46 19.52 4.41 -3.19
CA SER A 46 20.69 3.60 -2.94
C SER A 46 20.36 2.39 -2.08
N ILE A 47 19.62 2.58 -0.97
CA ILE A 47 19.22 1.49 -0.07
C ILE A 47 18.17 0.59 -0.70
N LEU A 48 17.15 1.15 -1.37
CA LEU A 48 16.10 0.35 -2.01
C LEU A 48 16.61 -0.59 -3.11
N LYS A 49 17.75 -0.24 -3.74
CA LYS A 49 18.44 -1.06 -4.74
C LYS A 49 19.54 -1.94 -4.17
N ASN A 50 19.94 -1.75 -2.92
CA ASN A 50 21.06 -2.47 -2.32
C ASN A 50 20.65 -3.90 -1.93
N PRO A 51 21.26 -4.96 -2.48
CA PRO A 51 20.93 -6.34 -2.14
C PRO A 51 21.26 -6.70 -0.68
N LYS A 52 22.13 -5.92 -0.01
CA LYS A 52 22.45 -6.07 1.41
C LYS A 52 21.40 -5.46 2.34
N ALA A 53 20.47 -4.65 1.81
CA ALA A 53 19.36 -4.05 2.55
C ALA A 53 18.06 -4.82 2.27
N GLN A 54 17.80 -5.84 3.06
CA GLN A 54 16.71 -6.79 2.85
C GLN A 54 15.47 -6.45 3.68
N ILE A 55 14.33 -7.04 3.32
CA ILE A 55 13.12 -7.01 4.16
C ILE A 55 13.43 -7.70 5.49
N PRO A 56 13.09 -7.07 6.64
CA PRO A 56 13.32 -7.71 7.94
C PRO A 56 12.57 -9.02 8.05
N ALA A 57 13.25 -10.07 8.51
CA ALA A 57 12.57 -11.31 8.86
C ALA A 57 11.63 -11.03 10.05
N ILE A 58 10.34 -11.26 9.86
CA ILE A 58 9.37 -11.21 10.94
C ILE A 58 9.31 -12.60 11.52
N ASN A 59 9.73 -12.75 12.79
CA ASN A 59 9.62 -14.03 13.46
C ASN A 59 8.17 -14.23 13.94
N PRO A 60 7.40 -15.15 13.33
CA PRO A 60 6.03 -15.39 13.72
C PRO A 60 5.90 -16.07 15.10
N ASN A 61 7.02 -16.57 15.65
CA ASN A 61 7.05 -17.35 16.89
C ASN A 61 7.16 -16.51 18.16
N ASN A 62 7.19 -15.20 18.10
CA ASN A 62 7.14 -14.36 19.29
C ASN A 62 5.74 -14.42 19.91
N GLU A 63 5.51 -15.46 20.75
CA GLU A 63 4.36 -15.66 21.66
C GLU A 63 2.95 -15.70 21.01
N GLN A 64 2.85 -15.56 19.70
CA GLN A 64 1.59 -15.41 19.01
C GLN A 64 1.32 -16.64 18.14
N LYS A 65 0.46 -17.51 18.64
CA LYS A 65 0.09 -18.77 17.98
C LYS A 65 -0.83 -18.50 16.77
N LEU A 66 -0.25 -18.10 15.63
CA LEU A 66 -0.94 -18.18 14.36
C LEU A 66 -1.26 -19.65 14.05
N ASN A 67 -2.45 -19.90 13.50
CA ASN A 67 -2.81 -21.24 13.05
C ASN A 67 -2.09 -21.60 11.73
N GLN A 68 -2.23 -22.85 11.29
CA GLN A 68 -1.57 -23.36 10.09
C GLN A 68 -1.83 -22.48 8.85
N TYR A 69 -3.08 -22.07 8.60
CA TYR A 69 -3.43 -21.25 7.42
C TYR A 69 -2.84 -19.83 7.51
N SER A 70 -2.88 -19.23 8.70
CA SER A 70 -2.28 -17.92 8.92
C SER A 70 -0.76 -17.94 8.72
N LEU A 71 -0.08 -18.99 9.20
CA LEU A 71 1.36 -19.18 9.01
C LEU A 71 1.71 -19.42 7.55
N GLU A 72 0.92 -20.23 6.84
CA GLU A 72 1.14 -20.51 5.44
C GLU A 72 1.00 -19.25 4.59
N ILE A 73 -0.07 -18.46 4.80
CA ILE A 73 -0.22 -17.17 4.13
C ILE A 73 0.97 -16.26 4.43
N PHE A 74 1.31 -16.09 5.71
CA PHE A 74 2.37 -15.18 6.14
C PHE A 74 3.74 -15.53 5.55
N ASN A 75 4.12 -16.80 5.58
CA ASN A 75 5.43 -17.27 5.14
C ASN A 75 5.64 -17.21 3.62
N ASN A 76 4.55 -17.17 2.83
CA ASN A 76 4.61 -17.18 1.37
C ASN A 76 4.40 -15.81 0.71
N LEU A 77 4.20 -14.73 1.49
CA LEU A 77 4.00 -13.40 0.91
C LEU A 77 5.28 -12.86 0.25
N ALA A 78 5.21 -12.51 -1.04
CA ALA A 78 6.29 -11.87 -1.77
C ALA A 78 6.83 -10.62 -1.05
N ARG A 79 5.95 -9.82 -0.43
CA ARG A 79 6.32 -8.61 0.32
C ARG A 79 7.21 -8.87 1.52
N LEU A 80 7.14 -10.06 2.13
CA LEU A 80 7.85 -10.41 3.35
C LEU A 80 9.04 -11.36 3.12
N SER A 81 9.31 -11.73 1.86
CA SER A 81 10.36 -12.65 1.47
C SER A 81 11.56 -11.95 0.81
N ASN A 82 12.69 -12.63 0.77
CA ASN A 82 13.92 -12.20 0.12
C ASN A 82 14.50 -13.32 -0.73
N GLY A 83 15.46 -13.01 -1.63
CA GLY A 83 16.18 -13.97 -2.45
C GLY A 83 15.25 -14.80 -3.35
N ILE A 84 15.57 -16.07 -3.56
CA ILE A 84 14.86 -16.98 -4.47
C ILE A 84 13.38 -17.11 -4.11
N GLN A 85 13.03 -17.17 -2.83
CA GLN A 85 11.64 -17.22 -2.39
C GLN A 85 10.86 -15.98 -2.83
N HIS A 86 11.47 -14.79 -2.71
CA HIS A 86 10.88 -13.55 -3.20
C HIS A 86 10.69 -13.59 -4.72
N ASP A 87 11.70 -14.04 -5.47
CA ASP A 87 11.65 -14.06 -6.93
C ASP A 87 10.51 -14.94 -7.44
N ILE A 88 10.34 -16.14 -6.85
CA ILE A 88 9.25 -17.06 -7.18
C ILE A 88 7.89 -16.45 -6.81
N ALA A 89 7.73 -15.97 -5.59
CA ALA A 89 6.48 -15.39 -5.12
C ALA A 89 6.10 -14.13 -5.92
N ARG A 90 7.08 -13.31 -6.30
CA ARG A 90 6.88 -12.13 -7.14
C ARG A 90 6.50 -12.50 -8.58
N GLU A 91 7.15 -13.50 -9.19
CA GLU A 91 6.78 -13.98 -10.52
C GLU A 91 5.33 -14.50 -10.54
N ILE A 92 4.95 -15.24 -9.51
CA ILE A 92 3.56 -15.70 -9.30
C ILE A 92 2.61 -14.50 -9.19
N ALA A 93 2.91 -13.53 -8.33
CA ALA A 93 2.07 -12.35 -8.14
C ALA A 93 1.93 -11.53 -9.43
N MET A 94 3.01 -11.38 -10.21
CA MET A 94 2.98 -10.73 -11.53
C MET A 94 2.11 -11.51 -12.52
N SER A 95 2.22 -12.83 -12.53
CA SER A 95 1.42 -13.69 -13.43
C SER A 95 -0.06 -13.65 -13.06
N LEU A 96 -0.40 -13.65 -11.77
CA LEU A 96 -1.77 -13.44 -11.30
C LEU A 96 -2.29 -12.09 -11.81
N PHE A 97 -1.54 -11.02 -11.57
CA PHE A 97 -1.95 -9.66 -11.89
C PHE A 97 -2.10 -9.40 -13.41
N SER A 98 -1.33 -10.11 -14.24
CA SER A 98 -1.45 -10.03 -15.70
C SER A 98 -2.71 -10.69 -16.26
N ASN A 99 -3.45 -11.46 -15.46
CA ASN A 99 -4.66 -12.17 -15.86
C ASN A 99 -5.95 -11.55 -15.30
N ILE A 100 -5.89 -10.32 -14.75
CA ILE A 100 -7.08 -9.61 -14.29
C ILE A 100 -7.93 -9.11 -15.46
N ASN A 101 -9.25 -9.09 -15.25
CA ASN A 101 -10.20 -8.52 -16.19
C ASN A 101 -10.46 -7.04 -15.90
N SER A 102 -10.85 -6.31 -16.91
CA SER A 102 -11.39 -4.96 -16.72
C SER A 102 -12.76 -5.04 -16.04
N VAL A 103 -13.05 -4.11 -15.12
CA VAL A 103 -14.33 -4.00 -14.41
C VAL A 103 -14.85 -2.57 -14.48
N ASP A 104 -16.16 -2.44 -14.40
CA ASP A 104 -16.83 -1.13 -14.36
C ASP A 104 -16.72 -0.53 -12.95
N ILE A 105 -15.69 0.30 -12.76
CA ILE A 105 -15.42 0.99 -11.50
C ILE A 105 -16.56 1.95 -11.15
N ASN A 106 -17.15 2.63 -12.14
CA ASN A 106 -18.23 3.58 -11.95
C ASN A 106 -19.48 2.89 -11.40
N TYR A 107 -19.78 1.71 -11.94
CA TYR A 107 -20.88 0.90 -11.41
C TYR A 107 -20.63 0.50 -9.95
N ILE A 108 -19.43 0.04 -9.61
CA ILE A 108 -19.11 -0.36 -8.24
C ILE A 108 -19.27 0.84 -7.28
N ILE A 109 -18.77 2.01 -7.65
CA ILE A 109 -18.90 3.22 -6.81
C ILE A 109 -20.39 3.60 -6.66
N SER A 110 -21.16 3.59 -7.73
CA SER A 110 -22.59 3.91 -7.68
C SER A 110 -23.35 3.03 -6.69
N GLN A 111 -23.00 1.72 -6.60
CA GLN A 111 -23.58 0.81 -5.63
C GLN A 111 -23.13 1.14 -4.19
N LEU A 112 -21.85 1.51 -3.99
CA LEU A 112 -21.31 1.87 -2.68
C LEU A 112 -21.95 3.12 -2.08
N ILE A 113 -22.25 4.13 -2.90
CA ILE A 113 -22.80 5.42 -2.42
C ILE A 113 -24.34 5.45 -2.44
N LYS A 114 -25.01 4.47 -3.04
CA LYS A 114 -26.45 4.48 -3.31
C LYS A 114 -27.32 4.82 -2.09
N ASN A 115 -27.00 4.24 -0.94
CA ASN A 115 -27.78 4.44 0.28
C ASN A 115 -27.52 5.80 0.93
N ASP A 116 -26.29 6.32 0.77
CA ASP A 116 -25.86 7.59 1.37
C ASP A 116 -26.37 8.81 0.59
N LEU A 117 -26.70 8.63 -0.70
CA LEU A 117 -27.21 9.72 -1.56
C LEU A 117 -28.53 10.33 -1.07
N ALA A 118 -29.34 9.57 -0.33
CA ALA A 118 -30.60 10.09 0.23
C ALA A 118 -30.40 11.23 1.23
N GLU A 119 -29.22 11.28 1.90
CA GLU A 119 -28.87 12.29 2.88
C GLU A 119 -27.99 13.41 2.29
N ASN A 120 -27.62 13.34 1.01
CA ASN A 120 -26.65 14.22 0.35
C ASN A 120 -25.33 14.37 1.15
N LYS A 121 -25.01 13.38 1.95
CA LYS A 121 -23.82 13.37 2.82
C LYS A 121 -23.27 11.95 2.92
N ILE A 122 -21.96 11.82 2.72
CA ILE A 122 -21.28 10.53 2.73
C ILE A 122 -19.97 10.63 3.50
N ASP A 123 -19.62 9.59 4.27
CA ASP A 123 -18.24 9.39 4.72
C ASP A 123 -17.44 8.71 3.60
N TRP A 124 -16.77 9.53 2.78
CA TRP A 124 -16.00 9.08 1.63
C TRP A 124 -14.98 8.00 1.97
N VAL A 125 -14.34 8.08 3.14
CA VAL A 125 -13.37 7.08 3.58
C VAL A 125 -14.03 5.75 3.88
N ASN A 126 -15.07 5.73 4.71
CA ASN A 126 -15.66 4.48 5.18
C ASN A 126 -16.63 3.86 4.15
N SER A 127 -17.36 4.67 3.38
CA SER A 127 -18.28 4.16 2.38
C SER A 127 -17.57 3.74 1.09
N VAL A 128 -16.53 4.46 0.66
CA VAL A 128 -15.89 4.21 -0.64
C VAL A 128 -14.42 3.79 -0.51
N CYS A 129 -13.56 4.63 0.13
CA CYS A 129 -12.11 4.39 0.06
C CYS A 129 -11.67 3.06 0.66
N LYS A 130 -12.31 2.58 1.73
CA LYS A 130 -12.00 1.29 2.36
C LYS A 130 -12.51 0.09 1.55
N ARG A 131 -13.57 0.26 0.76
CA ARG A 131 -14.23 -0.86 0.08
C ARG A 131 -13.85 -0.98 -1.40
N LEU A 132 -13.77 0.14 -2.11
CA LEU A 132 -13.58 0.17 -3.56
C LEU A 132 -12.33 -0.57 -4.03
N PRO A 133 -11.12 -0.34 -3.47
CA PRO A 133 -9.89 -0.99 -3.96
C PRO A 133 -9.96 -2.52 -3.90
N ILE A 134 -10.51 -3.06 -2.82
CA ILE A 134 -10.62 -4.50 -2.64
C ILE A 134 -11.73 -5.09 -3.53
N LEU A 135 -12.87 -4.43 -3.67
CA LEU A 135 -13.96 -4.89 -4.54
C LEU A 135 -13.53 -4.88 -6.02
N VAL A 136 -12.87 -3.81 -6.48
CA VAL A 136 -12.34 -3.73 -7.84
C VAL A 136 -11.34 -4.86 -8.09
N LEU A 137 -10.43 -5.10 -7.15
CA LEU A 137 -9.45 -6.18 -7.27
C LEU A 137 -10.12 -7.57 -7.36
N LEU A 138 -11.02 -7.89 -6.42
CA LEU A 138 -11.71 -9.19 -6.38
C LEU A 138 -12.54 -9.42 -7.64
N LYS A 139 -13.33 -8.42 -8.05
CA LYS A 139 -14.13 -8.49 -9.27
C LYS A 139 -13.25 -8.60 -10.53
N SER A 140 -12.09 -7.96 -10.56
CA SER A 140 -11.12 -8.11 -11.65
C SER A 140 -10.55 -9.52 -11.76
N PHE A 141 -10.44 -10.23 -10.64
CA PHE A 141 -10.12 -11.67 -10.63
C PHE A 141 -11.31 -12.56 -10.94
N GLY A 142 -12.55 -12.02 -10.97
CA GLY A 142 -13.77 -12.77 -11.26
C GLY A 142 -14.36 -13.53 -10.07
N PHE A 143 -14.10 -13.08 -8.83
CA PHE A 143 -14.74 -13.65 -7.64
C PHE A 143 -16.25 -13.45 -7.66
N GLU A 144 -16.98 -14.43 -7.14
CA GLU A 144 -18.42 -14.35 -6.93
C GLU A 144 -18.79 -13.28 -5.89
N GLU A 145 -20.00 -12.72 -6.00
CA GLU A 145 -20.45 -11.59 -5.16
C GLU A 145 -20.34 -11.90 -3.65
N ASN A 146 -20.83 -13.09 -3.23
CA ASN A 146 -20.77 -13.50 -1.81
C ASN A 146 -19.33 -13.58 -1.27
N ASP A 147 -18.37 -14.01 -2.11
CA ASP A 147 -16.97 -14.09 -1.74
C ASP A 147 -16.34 -12.67 -1.69
N CYS A 148 -16.74 -11.80 -2.62
CA CYS A 148 -16.35 -10.38 -2.60
C CYS A 148 -16.81 -9.69 -1.32
N ASP A 149 -18.07 -9.88 -0.93
CA ASP A 149 -18.65 -9.31 0.30
C ASP A 149 -17.93 -9.82 1.53
N PHE A 150 -17.77 -11.15 1.64
CA PHE A 150 -17.07 -11.74 2.78
C PHE A 150 -15.64 -11.21 2.93
N ILE A 151 -14.86 -11.21 1.84
CA ILE A 151 -13.46 -10.76 1.86
C ILE A 151 -13.40 -9.26 2.18
N SER A 152 -14.20 -8.42 1.51
CA SER A 152 -14.18 -6.98 1.71
C SER A 152 -14.55 -6.56 3.13
N ASP A 153 -15.47 -7.28 3.79
CA ASP A 153 -15.87 -7.01 5.17
C ASP A 153 -14.82 -7.41 6.22
N LYS A 154 -13.97 -8.38 5.90
CA LYS A 154 -13.00 -8.94 6.86
C LYS A 154 -11.56 -8.53 6.60
N ILE A 155 -11.27 -7.95 5.45
CA ILE A 155 -9.89 -7.63 5.03
C ILE A 155 -9.17 -6.71 6.01
N GLU A 156 -9.86 -5.74 6.61
CA GLU A 156 -9.25 -4.81 7.57
C GLU A 156 -8.63 -5.54 8.78
N PHE A 157 -9.31 -6.57 9.28
CA PHE A 157 -8.76 -7.40 10.36
C PHE A 157 -7.56 -8.21 9.88
N PHE A 158 -7.64 -8.71 8.64
CA PHE A 158 -6.62 -9.57 8.08
C PHE A 158 -5.33 -8.84 7.71
N THR A 159 -5.39 -7.53 7.42
CA THR A 159 -4.17 -6.71 7.20
C THR A 159 -3.22 -6.76 8.38
N LYS A 160 -3.73 -7.00 9.60
CA LYS A 160 -2.93 -7.09 10.83
C LYS A 160 -1.96 -8.27 10.83
N ILE A 161 -2.12 -9.24 9.90
CA ILE A 161 -1.15 -10.34 9.74
C ILE A 161 0.27 -9.83 9.44
N MET A 162 0.40 -8.66 8.81
CA MET A 162 1.69 -8.06 8.47
C MET A 162 2.33 -7.26 9.62
N LEU A 163 1.65 -7.09 10.75
CA LEU A 163 2.23 -6.38 11.90
C LEU A 163 3.34 -7.22 12.56
N PRO A 164 4.48 -6.62 12.94
CA PRO A 164 5.54 -7.36 13.65
C PRO A 164 5.08 -7.83 15.04
N ASN A 165 4.27 -7.01 15.72
CA ASN A 165 3.66 -7.34 17.01
C ASN A 165 2.15 -7.28 16.88
N LYS A 166 1.46 -8.32 17.38
CA LYS A 166 0.00 -8.46 17.32
C LYS A 166 -0.57 -8.61 18.73
N THR A 167 -1.72 -8.03 18.99
CA THR A 167 -2.48 -8.30 20.21
C THR A 167 -3.10 -9.69 20.16
N LYS A 168 -3.49 -10.25 21.30
CA LYS A 168 -4.21 -11.54 21.38
C LYS A 168 -5.50 -11.53 20.58
N GLU A 169 -6.22 -10.41 20.58
CA GLU A 169 -7.44 -10.23 19.81
C GLU A 169 -7.18 -10.23 18.31
N GLN A 170 -6.13 -9.53 17.85
CA GLN A 170 -5.73 -9.55 16.44
C GLN A 170 -5.35 -10.97 15.98
N VAL A 171 -4.58 -11.71 16.78
CA VAL A 171 -4.24 -13.12 16.48
C VAL A 171 -5.49 -13.98 16.37
N LYS A 172 -6.45 -13.81 17.31
CA LYS A 172 -7.71 -14.54 17.28
C LYS A 172 -8.47 -14.27 15.98
N LEU A 173 -8.69 -13.01 15.62
CA LEU A 173 -9.41 -12.62 14.40
C LEU A 173 -8.71 -13.13 13.12
N ILE A 174 -7.37 -13.02 13.05
CA ILE A 174 -6.60 -13.56 11.93
C ILE A 174 -6.82 -15.07 11.80
N ASN A 175 -6.74 -15.81 12.91
CA ASN A 175 -6.92 -17.24 12.91
C ASN A 175 -8.37 -17.66 12.59
N ASP A 176 -9.36 -16.93 13.09
CA ASP A 176 -10.79 -17.23 12.86
C ASP A 176 -11.14 -17.15 11.36
N TYR A 177 -10.53 -16.23 10.62
CA TYR A 177 -10.83 -16.01 9.20
C TYR A 177 -9.86 -16.66 8.22
N SER A 178 -8.64 -16.98 8.63
CA SER A 178 -7.57 -17.44 7.71
C SER A 178 -7.95 -18.70 6.93
N LYS A 179 -8.58 -19.69 7.57
CA LYS A 179 -9.03 -20.91 6.89
C LYS A 179 -10.06 -20.61 5.80
N GLN A 180 -11.01 -19.74 6.10
CA GLN A 180 -12.08 -19.41 5.15
C GLN A 180 -11.52 -18.59 3.98
N PHE A 181 -10.68 -17.59 4.25
CA PHE A 181 -9.97 -16.85 3.19
C PHE A 181 -9.17 -17.79 2.28
N TYR A 182 -8.38 -18.67 2.88
CA TYR A 182 -7.57 -19.63 2.14
C TYR A 182 -8.44 -20.52 1.24
N SER A 183 -9.48 -21.12 1.81
CA SER A 183 -10.39 -22.01 1.07
C SER A 183 -11.15 -21.33 -0.06
N ILE A 184 -11.61 -20.08 0.14
CA ILE A 184 -12.29 -19.30 -0.91
C ILE A 184 -11.31 -19.04 -2.06
N VAL A 185 -10.11 -18.54 -1.76
CA VAL A 185 -9.12 -18.19 -2.77
C VAL A 185 -8.62 -19.42 -3.50
N GLU A 186 -8.33 -20.50 -2.80
CA GLU A 186 -7.91 -21.77 -3.39
C GLU A 186 -8.96 -22.32 -4.35
N LYS A 187 -10.22 -22.42 -3.90
CA LYS A 187 -11.35 -22.88 -4.74
C LYS A 187 -11.51 -22.01 -5.97
N HIS A 188 -11.41 -20.69 -5.80
CA HIS A 188 -11.51 -19.75 -6.92
C HIS A 188 -10.38 -19.96 -7.94
N LEU A 189 -9.12 -20.06 -7.50
CA LEU A 189 -7.96 -20.30 -8.36
C LEU A 189 -8.12 -21.59 -9.19
N PHE A 190 -8.62 -22.67 -8.59
CA PHE A 190 -8.86 -23.92 -9.31
C PHE A 190 -9.90 -23.79 -10.44
N SER A 191 -10.79 -22.82 -10.41
CA SER A 191 -11.78 -22.54 -11.44
C SER A 191 -11.21 -21.73 -12.63
N LEU A 192 -10.03 -21.08 -12.46
CA LEU A 192 -9.46 -20.19 -13.45
C LEU A 192 -8.67 -20.97 -14.52
N ALA A 193 -8.95 -20.70 -15.80
CA ALA A 193 -8.31 -21.40 -16.92
C ALA A 193 -6.78 -21.27 -16.93
N PHE A 194 -6.24 -20.14 -16.48
CA PHE A 194 -4.81 -19.88 -16.46
C PHE A 194 -4.07 -20.55 -15.29
N TYR A 195 -4.78 -21.10 -14.29
CA TYR A 195 -4.16 -21.58 -13.05
C TYR A 195 -3.23 -22.77 -13.27
N LYS A 196 -3.72 -23.82 -13.97
CA LYS A 196 -2.87 -25.00 -14.29
C LYS A 196 -1.65 -24.63 -15.15
N PRO A 197 -1.78 -23.86 -16.25
CA PRO A 197 -0.64 -23.34 -16.99
C PRO A 197 0.37 -22.56 -16.12
N LEU A 198 -0.11 -21.77 -15.16
CA LEU A 198 0.77 -21.06 -14.23
C LEU A 198 1.58 -22.03 -13.37
N LEU A 199 0.91 -23.03 -12.75
CA LEU A 199 1.60 -24.05 -11.94
C LEU A 199 2.68 -24.77 -12.73
N SER A 200 2.37 -25.23 -13.97
CA SER A 200 3.33 -25.91 -14.85
C SER A 200 4.53 -25.02 -15.18
N LYS A 201 4.28 -23.76 -15.55
CA LYS A 201 5.35 -22.80 -15.86
C LYS A 201 6.31 -22.59 -14.68
N ILE A 202 5.78 -22.39 -13.48
CA ILE A 202 6.59 -22.16 -12.25
C ILE A 202 7.35 -23.44 -11.88
N SER A 203 6.68 -24.61 -11.93
CA SER A 203 7.28 -25.92 -11.66
C SER A 203 8.47 -26.21 -12.58
N GLU A 204 8.30 -26.07 -13.87
CA GLU A 204 9.37 -26.29 -14.88
C GLU A 204 10.55 -25.33 -14.69
N LYS A 205 10.25 -24.04 -14.49
CA LYS A 205 11.28 -23.02 -14.38
C LYS A 205 12.14 -23.14 -13.13
N HIS A 206 11.50 -23.46 -11.99
CA HIS A 206 12.15 -23.45 -10.66
C HIS A 206 12.42 -24.85 -10.11
N ASN A 207 12.02 -25.91 -10.83
CA ASN A 207 12.13 -27.32 -10.40
C ASN A 207 11.48 -27.55 -9.02
N ILE A 208 10.24 -27.11 -8.86
CA ILE A 208 9.46 -27.18 -7.62
C ILE A 208 8.18 -27.99 -7.89
N GLN A 209 7.74 -28.81 -6.91
CA GLN A 209 6.52 -29.61 -7.04
C GLN A 209 5.26 -28.74 -6.88
N PHE A 210 4.14 -29.16 -7.49
CA PHE A 210 2.87 -28.41 -7.43
C PHE A 210 2.39 -28.19 -6.01
N ASP A 211 2.55 -29.18 -5.12
CA ASP A 211 2.15 -29.06 -3.72
C ASP A 211 2.90 -27.97 -2.95
N GLU A 212 4.11 -27.60 -3.39
CA GLU A 212 4.88 -26.50 -2.83
C GLU A 212 4.51 -25.16 -3.47
N ILE A 213 4.05 -25.16 -4.74
CA ILE A 213 3.68 -23.93 -5.48
C ILE A 213 2.28 -23.45 -5.10
N ILE A 214 1.32 -24.36 -4.92
CA ILE A 214 -0.08 -24.03 -4.62
C ILE A 214 -0.20 -23.08 -3.41
N PRO A 215 0.42 -23.35 -2.26
CA PRO A 215 0.40 -22.45 -1.13
C PRO A 215 0.96 -21.05 -1.44
N ILE A 216 1.99 -20.96 -2.28
CA ILE A 216 2.58 -19.68 -2.68
C ILE A 216 1.59 -18.87 -3.54
N VAL A 217 0.91 -19.52 -4.50
CA VAL A 217 -0.08 -18.87 -5.36
C VAL A 217 -1.27 -18.36 -4.54
N VAL A 218 -1.86 -19.21 -3.68
CA VAL A 218 -2.98 -18.86 -2.80
C VAL A 218 -2.59 -17.68 -1.89
N SER A 219 -1.44 -17.79 -1.21
CA SER A 219 -0.97 -16.77 -0.29
C SER A 219 -0.71 -15.43 -0.98
N ASN A 220 -0.19 -15.42 -2.22
CA ASN A 220 0.07 -14.17 -2.92
C ASN A 220 -1.20 -13.53 -3.48
N LEU A 221 -2.23 -14.29 -3.89
CA LEU A 221 -3.53 -13.69 -4.22
C LEU A 221 -4.19 -13.06 -2.98
N ILE A 222 -4.15 -13.74 -1.83
CA ILE A 222 -4.56 -13.16 -0.53
C ILE A 222 -3.70 -11.92 -0.21
N GLY A 223 -2.39 -11.99 -0.45
CA GLY A 223 -1.45 -10.90 -0.25
C GLY A 223 -1.76 -9.66 -1.09
N LEU A 224 -2.19 -9.83 -2.34
CA LEU A 224 -2.66 -8.72 -3.19
C LEU A 224 -3.88 -8.04 -2.56
N CYS A 225 -4.85 -8.81 -2.03
CA CYS A 225 -6.00 -8.27 -1.32
C CYS A 225 -5.58 -7.48 -0.07
N ILE A 226 -4.72 -8.06 0.79
CA ILE A 226 -4.23 -7.40 2.02
C ILE A 226 -3.53 -6.08 1.70
N GLN A 227 -2.65 -6.06 0.69
CA GLN A 227 -1.84 -4.90 0.35
C GLN A 227 -2.63 -3.79 -0.36
N SER A 228 -3.75 -4.14 -1.03
CA SER A 228 -4.62 -3.16 -1.69
C SER A 228 -5.40 -2.29 -0.70
N PHE A 229 -5.68 -2.78 0.51
CA PHE A 229 -6.58 -2.13 1.45
C PHE A 229 -6.07 -0.76 1.94
N ASP A 230 -4.97 -0.71 2.68
CA ASP A 230 -4.46 0.54 3.26
C ASP A 230 -3.90 1.49 2.19
N ALA A 231 -3.10 0.98 1.25
CA ALA A 231 -2.53 1.79 0.18
C ALA A 231 -3.61 2.34 -0.75
N GLY A 232 -4.59 1.51 -1.14
CA GLY A 232 -5.68 1.91 -2.04
C GLY A 232 -6.60 2.96 -1.42
N ARG A 233 -7.03 2.76 -0.15
CA ARG A 233 -7.85 3.79 0.53
C ARG A 233 -7.11 5.10 0.68
N GLY A 234 -5.79 5.05 0.93
CA GLY A 234 -4.99 6.25 1.09
C GLY A 234 -4.77 7.02 -0.20
N ILE A 235 -4.56 6.33 -1.33
CA ILE A 235 -4.50 7.01 -2.64
C ILE A 235 -5.80 7.75 -2.92
N LEU A 236 -6.95 7.11 -2.72
CA LEU A 236 -8.27 7.70 -2.95
C LEU A 236 -8.53 8.90 -2.03
N SER A 237 -8.30 8.74 -0.72
CA SER A 237 -8.61 9.80 0.25
C SER A 237 -7.66 10.98 0.15
N ASN A 238 -6.34 10.76 0.01
CA ASN A 238 -5.37 11.85 -0.07
C ASN A 238 -5.50 12.60 -1.40
N SER A 239 -5.73 11.89 -2.53
CA SER A 239 -5.97 12.54 -3.82
C SER A 239 -7.25 13.37 -3.80
N PHE A 240 -8.33 12.88 -3.22
CA PHE A 240 -9.55 13.66 -3.04
C PHE A 240 -9.28 14.96 -2.27
N LEU A 241 -8.55 14.89 -1.15
CA LEU A 241 -8.20 16.09 -0.37
C LEU A 241 -7.41 17.11 -1.19
N GLN A 242 -6.41 16.66 -1.93
CA GLN A 242 -5.60 17.57 -2.78
C GLN A 242 -6.44 18.19 -3.90
N ILE A 243 -7.33 17.45 -4.52
CA ILE A 243 -8.21 17.94 -5.57
C ILE A 243 -9.15 19.02 -5.02
N VAL A 244 -9.84 18.76 -3.90
CA VAL A 244 -10.76 19.75 -3.31
C VAL A 244 -10.05 21.02 -2.85
N GLN A 245 -8.81 20.89 -2.34
CA GLN A 245 -8.02 22.04 -1.90
C GLN A 245 -7.52 22.91 -3.06
N ASN A 246 -7.19 22.33 -4.20
CA ASN A 246 -6.60 23.02 -5.34
C ASN A 246 -7.65 23.53 -6.37
N LYS A 247 -8.89 23.08 -6.33
CA LYS A 247 -10.09 23.59 -7.06
C LYS A 247 -9.99 23.76 -8.59
N ASN A 248 -8.96 23.25 -9.25
CA ASN A 248 -8.75 23.41 -10.69
C ASN A 248 -9.03 22.08 -11.43
N ILE A 249 -10.27 21.60 -11.36
CA ILE A 249 -10.67 20.36 -12.04
C ILE A 249 -11.33 20.76 -13.36
N SER A 250 -10.83 20.24 -14.47
CA SER A 250 -11.42 20.45 -15.79
C SER A 250 -11.83 19.12 -16.47
N ASP A 251 -11.10 18.04 -16.24
CA ASP A 251 -11.30 16.77 -16.93
C ASP A 251 -10.51 15.63 -16.27
N LYS A 252 -10.69 14.41 -16.79
CA LYS A 252 -10.04 13.18 -16.31
C LYS A 252 -8.51 13.23 -16.41
N ILE A 253 -7.95 13.90 -17.41
CA ILE A 253 -6.49 14.03 -17.58
C ILE A 253 -5.92 14.88 -16.45
N THR A 254 -6.60 15.97 -16.12
CA THR A 254 -6.27 16.81 -14.97
C THR A 254 -6.33 16.03 -13.66
N ILE A 255 -7.36 15.20 -13.47
CA ILE A 255 -7.48 14.33 -12.27
C ILE A 255 -6.32 13.34 -12.19
N GLU A 256 -5.93 12.69 -13.29
CA GLU A 256 -4.78 11.77 -13.30
C GLU A 256 -3.47 12.47 -12.89
N LYS A 257 -3.20 13.66 -13.45
CA LYS A 257 -2.05 14.47 -13.06
C LYS A 257 -2.07 14.82 -11.57
N MET A 258 -3.24 15.19 -11.03
CA MET A 258 -3.41 15.50 -9.61
C MET A 258 -3.20 14.24 -8.72
N VAL A 259 -3.67 13.07 -9.14
CA VAL A 259 -3.41 11.80 -8.45
C VAL A 259 -1.90 11.52 -8.41
N ILE A 260 -1.21 11.65 -9.54
CA ILE A 260 0.24 11.41 -9.62
C ILE A 260 1.02 12.40 -8.75
N GLU A 261 0.66 13.68 -8.78
CA GLU A 261 1.31 14.68 -7.91
C GLU A 261 0.97 14.47 -6.44
N THR A 262 -0.24 13.99 -6.10
CA THR A 262 -0.58 13.63 -4.73
C THR A 262 0.33 12.50 -4.23
N LEU A 263 0.60 11.50 -5.06
CA LEU A 263 1.52 10.40 -4.71
C LEU A 263 2.94 10.88 -4.40
N ARG A 264 3.37 11.98 -5.01
CA ARG A 264 4.61 12.65 -4.63
C ARG A 264 4.44 13.49 -3.37
N PHE A 265 3.44 14.37 -3.35
CA PHE A 265 3.29 15.44 -2.38
C PHE A 265 2.75 14.96 -1.03
N ASP A 266 1.72 14.11 -1.03
CA ASP A 266 1.08 13.57 0.18
C ASP A 266 0.80 12.06 0.02
N PRO A 267 1.87 11.23 -0.09
CA PRO A 267 1.72 9.80 -0.31
C PRO A 267 1.01 9.12 0.86
N PRO A 268 0.20 8.06 0.61
CA PRO A 268 -0.45 7.31 1.69
C PRO A 268 0.56 6.56 2.56
N ILE A 269 1.65 6.06 1.96
CA ILE A 269 2.70 5.30 2.66
C ILE A 269 3.93 6.19 2.79
N HIS A 270 4.27 6.53 4.03
CA HIS A 270 5.35 7.46 4.34
C HIS A 270 6.71 6.80 4.44
N ASN A 271 6.77 5.55 4.87
CA ASN A 271 8.05 4.88 5.06
C ASN A 271 7.99 3.36 4.86
N THR A 272 9.15 2.76 4.64
CA THR A 272 9.35 1.31 4.61
C THR A 272 10.62 0.94 5.36
N ARG A 273 10.74 -0.34 5.73
CA ARG A 273 11.86 -0.83 6.54
C ARG A 273 12.76 -1.79 5.77
N ARG A 274 14.04 -1.78 6.14
CA ARG A 274 15.03 -2.78 5.73
C ARG A 274 15.86 -3.17 6.95
N ILE A 275 16.61 -4.25 6.79
CA ILE A 275 17.67 -4.69 7.68
C ILE A 275 18.93 -4.90 6.87
N ALA A 276 20.08 -4.48 7.41
CA ALA A 276 21.37 -4.75 6.79
C ALA A 276 21.78 -6.21 7.03
N THR A 277 22.04 -6.97 5.97
CA THR A 277 22.53 -8.36 6.07
C THR A 277 24.06 -8.45 6.14
N GLU A 278 24.73 -7.37 5.72
CA GLU A 278 26.17 -7.17 5.76
C GLU A 278 26.46 -5.69 6.00
N ASP A 279 27.71 -5.37 6.36
CA ASP A 279 28.15 -3.98 6.44
C ASP A 279 28.17 -3.32 5.04
N PHE A 280 27.73 -2.06 4.97
CA PHE A 280 27.83 -1.22 3.78
C PHE A 280 27.80 0.27 4.13
N LEU A 281 28.26 1.11 3.20
CA LEU A 281 28.29 2.57 3.37
C LEU A 281 27.11 3.23 2.66
N ILE A 282 26.57 4.28 3.30
CA ILE A 282 25.71 5.29 2.69
C ILE A 282 26.37 6.65 2.94
N GLY A 283 26.92 7.25 1.88
CA GLY A 283 27.84 8.38 2.04
C GLY A 283 29.01 7.98 2.95
N GLU A 284 29.23 8.73 4.02
CA GLU A 284 30.27 8.44 5.03
C GLU A 284 29.77 7.56 6.19
N ASN A 285 28.48 7.21 6.21
CA ASN A 285 27.87 6.48 7.31
C ASN A 285 28.00 4.96 7.11
N LEU A 286 28.64 4.28 8.07
CA LEU A 286 28.74 2.83 8.08
C LEU A 286 27.48 2.23 8.69
N ILE A 287 26.67 1.59 7.86
CA ILE A 287 25.54 0.76 8.27
C ILE A 287 26.08 -0.63 8.57
N LYS A 288 25.92 -1.09 9.81
CA LYS A 288 26.45 -2.39 10.25
C LYS A 288 25.44 -3.49 10.00
N LYS A 289 25.93 -4.70 9.84
CA LYS A 289 25.10 -5.91 9.81
C LYS A 289 24.13 -5.94 10.98
N ASN A 290 22.87 -6.26 10.71
CA ASN A 290 21.71 -6.28 11.61
C ASN A 290 21.18 -4.88 12.01
N ASP A 291 21.74 -3.80 11.52
CA ASP A 291 21.15 -2.48 11.72
C ASP A 291 19.79 -2.42 11.01
N ALA A 292 18.79 -1.92 11.74
CA ALA A 292 17.49 -1.59 11.17
C ALA A 292 17.56 -0.27 10.40
N ILE A 293 16.87 -0.18 9.28
CA ILE A 293 16.86 0.98 8.38
C ILE A 293 15.41 1.37 8.10
N LEU A 294 15.08 2.63 8.35
CA LEU A 294 13.79 3.25 8.03
C LEU A 294 13.98 4.20 6.84
N ILE A 295 13.35 3.90 5.74
CA ILE A 295 13.43 4.69 4.51
C ILE A 295 12.21 5.59 4.45
N ILE A 296 12.39 6.91 4.54
CA ILE A 296 11.30 7.89 4.61
C ILE A 296 10.93 8.36 3.20
N LEU A 297 10.11 7.58 2.52
CA LEU A 297 9.66 7.83 1.15
C LEU A 297 9.01 9.20 0.99
N ALA A 298 8.18 9.59 1.98
CA ALA A 298 7.49 10.88 1.98
C ALA A 298 8.44 12.08 2.08
N SER A 299 9.60 11.91 2.73
CA SER A 299 10.67 12.93 2.74
C SER A 299 11.37 12.99 1.39
N ALA A 300 11.81 11.85 0.88
CA ALA A 300 12.49 11.73 -0.42
C ALA A 300 11.66 12.34 -1.55
N ASN A 301 10.35 12.15 -1.53
CA ASN A 301 9.42 12.74 -2.50
C ASN A 301 9.32 14.27 -2.42
N ARG A 302 9.83 14.88 -1.37
CA ARG A 302 9.90 16.36 -1.19
C ARG A 302 11.32 16.88 -1.11
N ASP A 303 12.28 16.10 -1.58
CA ASP A 303 13.67 16.52 -1.69
C ASP A 303 13.85 17.54 -2.80
N SER A 304 14.33 18.76 -2.44
CA SER A 304 14.53 19.84 -3.38
C SER A 304 15.73 19.65 -4.31
N VAL A 305 16.62 18.70 -4.00
CA VAL A 305 17.69 18.29 -4.91
C VAL A 305 17.12 17.52 -6.11
N LYS A 306 16.02 16.82 -5.91
CA LYS A 306 15.33 16.04 -6.97
C LYS A 306 14.18 16.77 -7.62
N PHE A 307 13.38 17.50 -6.84
CA PHE A 307 12.14 18.11 -7.29
C PHE A 307 12.19 19.64 -7.09
N ASP A 308 12.22 20.40 -8.15
CA ASP A 308 12.17 21.86 -8.06
C ASP A 308 10.90 22.32 -7.33
N ASN A 309 11.03 23.29 -6.40
CA ASN A 309 9.92 23.74 -5.57
C ASN A 309 9.16 22.58 -4.89
N ALA A 310 9.90 21.59 -4.35
CA ALA A 310 9.38 20.31 -3.84
C ALA A 310 8.27 20.45 -2.79
N LEU A 311 8.19 21.59 -2.09
CA LEU A 311 7.20 21.86 -1.04
C LEU A 311 5.86 22.37 -1.59
N ASN A 312 5.75 22.64 -2.89
CA ASN A 312 4.52 23.07 -3.53
C ASN A 312 3.88 21.90 -4.28
N PHE A 313 2.54 21.86 -4.23
CA PHE A 313 1.75 20.97 -5.08
C PHE A 313 1.74 21.55 -6.50
N ASP A 314 2.22 20.78 -7.47
CA ASP A 314 2.32 21.19 -8.87
C ASP A 314 2.07 20.00 -9.79
N MET A 315 0.82 19.89 -10.28
CA MET A 315 0.41 18.77 -11.15
C MET A 315 1.05 18.83 -12.55
N GLU A 316 1.59 19.98 -12.97
CA GLU A 316 2.28 20.13 -14.26
C GLU A 316 3.79 19.83 -14.16
N ARG A 317 4.27 19.40 -13.03
CA ARG A 317 5.65 19.00 -12.82
C ARG A 317 6.06 17.85 -13.74
N ASN A 318 7.16 18.03 -14.47
CA ASN A 318 7.60 17.04 -15.47
C ASN A 318 8.10 15.70 -14.86
N ASN A 319 8.57 15.70 -13.62
CA ASN A 319 9.17 14.54 -12.97
C ASN A 319 8.38 13.99 -11.76
N ASN A 320 7.09 14.32 -11.61
CA ASN A 320 6.27 13.82 -10.51
C ASN A 320 6.12 12.28 -10.52
N ASN A 321 6.23 11.63 -11.68
CA ASN A 321 6.25 10.18 -11.83
C ASN A 321 7.50 9.49 -11.25
N GLU A 322 8.55 10.24 -10.94
CA GLU A 322 9.78 9.74 -10.34
C GLU A 322 9.69 9.65 -8.80
N ASN A 323 8.51 9.89 -8.23
CA ASN A 323 8.28 9.71 -6.80
C ASN A 323 8.52 8.26 -6.35
N LEU A 324 8.94 8.09 -5.09
CA LEU A 324 9.28 6.79 -4.50
C LEU A 324 8.11 6.10 -3.78
N THR A 325 6.89 6.59 -3.91
CA THR A 325 5.71 6.07 -3.18
C THR A 325 5.46 4.59 -3.44
N PHE A 326 5.72 4.12 -4.65
CA PHE A 326 5.62 2.71 -5.01
C PHE A 326 6.93 1.92 -4.81
N GLY A 327 7.94 2.53 -4.19
CA GLY A 327 9.27 1.96 -4.08
C GLY A 327 9.98 1.82 -5.42
N ILE A 328 11.16 1.19 -5.38
CA ILE A 328 12.00 0.90 -6.56
C ILE A 328 12.74 -0.42 -6.32
N GLY A 329 13.28 -1.04 -7.37
CA GLY A 329 14.04 -2.29 -7.28
C GLY A 329 13.14 -3.52 -7.20
N SER A 330 13.67 -4.60 -6.61
CA SER A 330 12.99 -5.91 -6.56
C SER A 330 11.62 -5.87 -5.87
N HIS A 331 11.44 -5.01 -4.88
CA HIS A 331 10.20 -4.84 -4.13
C HIS A 331 9.32 -3.67 -4.61
N MET A 332 9.54 -3.14 -5.81
CA MET A 332 8.66 -2.13 -6.39
C MET A 332 7.22 -2.64 -6.48
N CYS A 333 6.24 -1.79 -6.18
CA CYS A 333 4.82 -2.15 -6.22
C CYS A 333 4.40 -2.64 -7.62
N LEU A 334 3.76 -3.81 -7.68
CA LEU A 334 3.23 -4.38 -8.92
C LEU A 334 2.02 -3.62 -9.44
N ALA A 335 1.20 -3.08 -8.52
CA ALA A 335 -0.07 -2.47 -8.80
C ALA A 335 0.01 -0.96 -9.09
N LYS A 336 1.21 -0.39 -9.34
CA LYS A 336 1.38 1.06 -9.55
C LYS A 336 0.34 1.64 -10.51
N TYR A 337 0.31 1.14 -11.74
CA TYR A 337 -0.58 1.68 -12.78
C TYR A 337 -2.05 1.35 -12.52
N PHE A 338 -2.34 0.18 -11.97
CA PHE A 338 -3.69 -0.20 -11.54
C PHE A 338 -4.22 0.75 -10.46
N SER A 339 -3.41 1.08 -9.46
CA SER A 339 -3.80 1.97 -8.37
C SER A 339 -4.03 3.41 -8.84
N ILE A 340 -3.20 3.92 -9.74
CA ILE A 340 -3.37 5.25 -10.35
C ILE A 340 -4.66 5.26 -11.18
N HIS A 341 -4.86 4.26 -12.04
CA HIS A 341 -6.07 4.14 -12.85
C HIS A 341 -7.34 4.08 -11.98
N LEU A 342 -7.35 3.19 -10.97
CA LEU A 342 -8.48 3.08 -10.04
C LEU A 342 -8.82 4.41 -9.38
N ALA A 343 -7.81 5.14 -8.88
CA ALA A 343 -8.04 6.43 -8.23
C ALA A 343 -8.53 7.49 -9.23
N THR A 344 -7.97 7.51 -10.43
CA THR A 344 -8.38 8.43 -11.50
C THR A 344 -9.84 8.17 -11.90
N GLU A 345 -10.23 6.93 -12.18
CA GLU A 345 -11.61 6.59 -12.53
C GLU A 345 -12.60 6.95 -11.40
N ALA A 346 -12.26 6.59 -10.17
CA ALA A 346 -13.12 6.84 -9.03
C ALA A 346 -13.37 8.33 -8.78
N LEU A 347 -12.30 9.14 -8.87
CA LEU A 347 -12.40 10.58 -8.66
C LEU A 347 -13.05 11.27 -9.87
N SER A 348 -12.76 10.81 -11.10
CA SER A 348 -13.44 11.33 -12.30
C SER A 348 -14.94 11.10 -12.21
N PHE A 349 -15.37 9.88 -11.88
CA PHE A 349 -16.78 9.57 -11.65
C PHE A 349 -17.43 10.54 -10.65
N LEU A 350 -16.77 10.74 -9.51
CA LEU A 350 -17.30 11.59 -8.44
C LEU A 350 -17.49 13.05 -8.92
N PHE A 351 -16.49 13.60 -9.58
CA PHE A 351 -16.52 15.01 -10.06
C PHE A 351 -17.38 15.21 -11.31
N ASP A 352 -17.62 14.17 -12.10
CA ASP A 352 -18.53 14.20 -13.25
C ASP A 352 -20.00 14.09 -12.84
N GLN A 353 -20.28 13.32 -11.78
CA GLN A 353 -21.67 13.08 -11.32
C GLN A 353 -22.23 14.22 -10.47
N PHE A 354 -21.39 14.92 -9.71
CA PHE A 354 -21.82 15.94 -8.76
C PHE A 354 -21.24 17.31 -9.09
N LYS A 355 -22.09 18.29 -9.26
CA LYS A 355 -21.70 19.67 -9.61
C LYS A 355 -20.98 20.38 -8.47
N THR A 356 -21.34 20.04 -7.24
CA THR A 356 -20.75 20.64 -6.04
C THR A 356 -20.40 19.54 -5.04
N ILE A 357 -19.11 19.50 -4.72
CA ILE A 357 -18.58 18.59 -3.69
C ILE A 357 -17.92 19.44 -2.63
N THR A 358 -18.39 19.31 -1.39
CA THR A 358 -17.89 20.11 -0.26
C THR A 358 -17.39 19.21 0.85
N LEU A 359 -16.14 19.40 1.29
CA LEU A 359 -15.62 18.78 2.51
C LEU A 359 -16.28 19.44 3.72
N LEU A 360 -16.91 18.63 4.58
CA LEU A 360 -17.66 19.13 5.75
C LEU A 360 -16.79 19.23 7.01
N GLU A 361 -15.57 18.68 6.97
CA GLU A 361 -14.64 18.68 8.10
C GLU A 361 -13.51 19.69 7.87
N ASN A 362 -13.24 20.53 8.88
CA ASN A 362 -12.13 21.49 8.81
C ASN A 362 -10.79 20.89 9.24
N ASN A 363 -10.81 19.74 9.95
CA ASN A 363 -9.61 19.09 10.48
C ASN A 363 -9.72 17.58 10.32
N ILE A 364 -8.93 17.03 9.41
CA ILE A 364 -8.90 15.60 9.12
C ILE A 364 -8.13 14.87 10.22
N GLN A 365 -8.76 13.88 10.82
CA GLN A 365 -8.13 12.96 11.77
C GLN A 365 -7.50 11.78 11.02
N TYR A 366 -6.28 11.39 11.42
CA TYR A 366 -5.53 10.31 10.79
C TYR A 366 -5.48 9.06 11.66
N GLU A 367 -5.30 7.90 11.04
CA GLU A 367 -5.11 6.62 11.71
C GLU A 367 -3.81 6.61 12.54
N GLN A 368 -3.80 5.86 13.63
CA GLN A 368 -2.64 5.68 14.51
C GLN A 368 -1.62 4.72 13.88
N MET A 369 -0.98 5.16 12.81
CA MET A 369 0.01 4.40 12.06
C MET A 369 1.34 5.15 12.00
N ILE A 370 2.45 4.41 12.06
CA ILE A 370 3.80 4.99 11.92
C ILE A 370 4.17 5.14 10.44
N ASN A 371 3.76 4.19 9.63
CA ASN A 371 4.21 4.04 8.24
C ASN A 371 3.24 4.60 7.20
N ALA A 372 2.04 4.99 7.60
CA ALA A 372 1.00 5.43 6.67
C ALA A 372 0.21 6.60 7.24
N ARG A 373 -0.12 7.58 6.36
CA ARG A 373 -0.95 8.74 6.68
C ARG A 373 -2.30 8.59 5.98
N LEU A 374 -3.27 8.06 6.72
CA LEU A 374 -4.58 7.68 6.21
C LEU A 374 -5.68 8.38 7.01
N PRO A 375 -6.56 9.16 6.37
CA PRO A 375 -7.74 9.72 7.04
C PRO A 375 -8.61 8.62 7.65
N LYS A 376 -9.16 8.87 8.85
CA LYS A 376 -10.10 7.96 9.53
C LYS A 376 -11.50 8.08 8.94
N THR A 377 -11.93 9.32 8.76
CA THR A 377 -13.22 9.70 8.20
C THR A 377 -13.02 10.86 7.25
N MET A 378 -13.95 11.06 6.36
CA MET A 378 -13.99 12.23 5.49
C MET A 378 -15.42 12.46 5.04
N TRP A 379 -16.12 13.33 5.79
CA TRP A 379 -17.50 13.66 5.48
C TRP A 379 -17.58 14.70 4.36
N ILE A 380 -18.26 14.35 3.30
CA ILE A 380 -18.48 15.21 2.15
C ILE A 380 -19.96 15.38 1.86
N SER A 381 -20.33 16.54 1.33
CA SER A 381 -21.65 16.82 0.75
C SER A 381 -21.58 16.69 -0.76
N LEU A 382 -22.55 16.06 -1.37
CA LEU A 382 -22.67 15.81 -2.80
C LEU A 382 -23.96 16.49 -3.33
N GLN A 383 -23.86 17.42 -4.32
CA GLN A 383 -24.97 18.14 -4.92
C GLN A 383 -24.85 18.23 -6.43
#